data_85901090d243fe7699ff7b22819a651d
#
_entry.id   85901090d243fe7699ff7b22819a651d
#
_cell.length_a   1.000
_cell.length_b   1.000
_cell.length_c   1.000
_cell.angle_alpha   90.00
_cell.angle_beta   90.00
_cell.angle_gamma   90.00
#
_symmetry.space_group_name_H-M   'P 1'
#
loop_
_entity.id
_entity.type
_entity.pdbx_description
1 polymer ?
#
loop_
_entity_poly.entity_id
_entity_poly.type
_entity_poly.pdbx_seq_one_letter_code
_entity_poly.pdbx_strand_id
1 'polypeptide(L)'
;MIHRSDGFIAVIDGATSKSAIRWSGERSGWAAARCLDAALGTLPADCSAREAVDRLSAAIRDVYRREDRLADLEVHPHRRLTASLVICSRQRRELWFIGDCQALLNGELICYPKEVDHIVTGARALFLELQLLQGSSVDALRENDRGREYILPLLKQQALLQNHPGGGPLWFPVIDGFAVPDEGIRIRPLPPGEVMLVLASDGYPVLKDSLAASEAALRALLQEDPLLFRKFRATKGMAPGYISFDDRSYIKFKLQSQD
;
A
#
# COMPACT_ATOMS: atom_id res chain seq x y z
N MET A 1 -6.05 -3.56 5.78
CA MET A 1 -7.42 -3.64 6.35
C MET A 1 -8.43 -3.90 5.23
N ILE A 2 -9.58 -4.52 5.51
CA ILE A 2 -10.62 -4.81 4.51
C ILE A 2 -11.89 -4.07 4.91
N HIS A 3 -12.43 -3.26 4.00
CA HIS A 3 -13.74 -2.61 4.13
C HIS A 3 -14.80 -3.41 3.37
N ARG A 4 -16.02 -3.50 3.94
CA ARG A 4 -17.20 -4.05 3.28
C ARG A 4 -18.45 -3.24 3.64
N SER A 5 -19.11 -2.75 2.61
CA SER A 5 -20.45 -2.14 2.71
C SER A 5 -21.28 -2.49 1.49
N ASP A 6 -22.53 -2.04 1.46
CA ASP A 6 -23.40 -2.24 0.29
C ASP A 6 -22.88 -1.52 -0.95
N GLY A 7 -22.25 -0.35 -0.79
CA GLY A 7 -21.69 0.45 -1.89
C GLY A 7 -20.29 0.04 -2.31
N PHE A 8 -19.44 -0.38 -1.35
CA PHE A 8 -18.01 -0.52 -1.58
C PHE A 8 -17.42 -1.78 -0.92
N ILE A 9 -16.44 -2.36 -1.61
CA ILE A 9 -15.51 -3.34 -1.05
C ILE A 9 -14.11 -2.81 -1.30
N ALA A 10 -13.26 -2.72 -0.26
CA ALA A 10 -11.94 -2.15 -0.42
C ALA A 10 -10.87 -2.92 0.37
N VAL A 11 -9.63 -2.85 -0.12
CA VAL A 11 -8.42 -3.12 0.64
C VAL A 11 -7.70 -1.80 0.89
N ILE A 12 -7.37 -1.57 2.15
CA ILE A 12 -6.67 -0.39 2.64
C ILE A 12 -5.33 -0.85 3.21
N ASP A 13 -4.25 -0.36 2.65
CA ASP A 13 -2.88 -0.62 3.10
C ASP A 13 -2.28 0.64 3.71
N GLY A 14 -2.23 0.67 5.03
CA GLY A 14 -1.74 1.81 5.79
C GLY A 14 -0.24 1.76 5.99
N ALA A 15 0.50 2.67 5.40
CA ALA A 15 1.96 2.74 5.54
C ALA A 15 2.40 3.21 6.93
N THR A 16 3.26 2.45 7.59
CA THR A 16 3.88 2.89 8.84
C THR A 16 4.91 3.98 8.55
N SER A 17 4.66 5.19 9.06
CA SER A 17 5.57 6.33 8.92
C SER A 17 6.95 6.03 9.53
N LYS A 18 7.97 6.69 9.01
CA LYS A 18 9.35 6.56 9.51
C LYS A 18 9.63 7.57 10.62
N SER A 19 8.58 7.97 11.38
CA SER A 19 8.64 8.87 12.52
C SER A 19 8.24 8.15 13.81
N ALA A 20 8.58 8.74 14.96
CA ALA A 20 8.15 8.24 16.28
C ALA A 20 6.72 8.66 16.65
N ILE A 21 6.02 9.42 15.80
CA ILE A 21 4.68 9.92 16.09
C ILE A 21 3.70 8.76 16.23
N ARG A 22 2.94 8.81 17.31
CA ARG A 22 1.77 7.95 17.54
C ARG A 22 0.50 8.80 17.36
N TRP A 23 -0.52 8.18 16.81
CA TRP A 23 -1.83 8.79 16.55
C TRP A 23 -2.84 8.16 17.51
N SER A 24 -3.24 8.92 18.53
CA SER A 24 -4.06 8.37 19.65
C SER A 24 -3.50 7.06 20.21
N GLY A 25 -2.16 6.97 20.35
CA GLY A 25 -1.44 5.78 20.82
C GLY A 25 -1.15 4.71 19.76
N GLU A 26 -1.73 4.80 18.57
CA GLU A 26 -1.57 3.82 17.48
C GLU A 26 -0.41 4.15 16.55
N ARG A 27 0.05 3.15 15.80
CA ARG A 27 0.97 3.35 14.67
C ARG A 27 0.25 4.03 13.51
N SER A 28 0.96 4.85 12.75
CA SER A 28 0.39 5.64 11.65
C SER A 28 -0.36 4.81 10.60
N GLY A 29 0.18 3.68 10.17
CA GLY A 29 -0.48 2.81 9.18
C GLY A 29 -1.83 2.29 9.67
N TRP A 30 -1.90 1.85 10.94
CA TRP A 30 -3.14 1.39 11.54
C TRP A 30 -4.16 2.54 11.72
N ALA A 31 -3.71 3.69 12.22
CA ALA A 31 -4.55 4.88 12.38
C ALA A 31 -5.12 5.37 11.04
N ALA A 32 -4.28 5.39 9.98
CA ALA A 32 -4.71 5.72 8.63
C ALA A 32 -5.79 4.75 8.13
N ALA A 33 -5.53 3.44 8.22
CA ALA A 33 -6.45 2.43 7.73
C ALA A 33 -7.80 2.46 8.46
N ARG A 34 -7.82 2.65 9.78
CA ARG A 34 -9.06 2.80 10.56
C ARG A 34 -9.86 4.05 10.20
N CYS A 35 -9.16 5.18 10.02
CA CYS A 35 -9.80 6.43 9.63
C CYS A 35 -10.47 6.28 8.26
N LEU A 36 -9.79 5.66 7.30
CA LEU A 36 -10.30 5.45 5.95
C LEU A 36 -11.41 4.40 5.89
N ASP A 37 -11.33 3.34 6.70
CA ASP A 37 -12.41 2.35 6.83
C ASP A 37 -13.72 3.00 7.32
N ALA A 38 -13.64 3.82 8.36
CA ALA A 38 -14.78 4.57 8.86
C ALA A 38 -15.34 5.55 7.81
N ALA A 39 -14.46 6.26 7.08
CA ALA A 39 -14.86 7.20 6.05
C ALA A 39 -15.52 6.51 4.85
N LEU A 40 -15.01 5.35 4.40
CA LEU A 40 -15.63 4.54 3.34
C LEU A 40 -17.07 4.15 3.68
N GLY A 41 -17.35 3.84 4.96
CA GLY A 41 -18.69 3.49 5.42
C GLY A 41 -19.72 4.63 5.34
N THR A 42 -19.26 5.87 5.13
CA THR A 42 -20.13 7.07 5.04
C THR A 42 -20.25 7.63 3.61
N LEU A 43 -19.55 7.01 2.64
CA LEU A 43 -19.62 7.47 1.25
C LEU A 43 -20.99 7.17 0.62
N PRO A 44 -21.57 8.10 -0.16
CA PRO A 44 -22.70 7.78 -1.04
C PRO A 44 -22.32 6.67 -2.01
N ALA A 45 -23.19 5.67 -2.18
CA ALA A 45 -22.89 4.50 -3.00
C ALA A 45 -22.64 4.85 -4.49
N ASP A 46 -23.21 5.96 -4.96
CA ASP A 46 -23.11 6.49 -6.32
C ASP A 46 -21.99 7.52 -6.52
N CYS A 47 -21.23 7.87 -5.47
CA CYS A 47 -20.16 8.86 -5.60
C CYS A 47 -19.13 8.44 -6.64
N SER A 48 -18.53 9.42 -7.29
CA SER A 48 -17.42 9.21 -8.22
C SER A 48 -16.11 8.88 -7.48
N ALA A 49 -15.11 8.33 -8.21
CA ALA A 49 -13.78 8.08 -7.65
C ALA A 49 -13.16 9.37 -7.10
N ARG A 50 -13.31 10.51 -7.80
CA ARG A 50 -12.81 11.82 -7.36
C ARG A 50 -13.44 12.24 -6.03
N GLU A 51 -14.78 12.20 -5.94
CA GLU A 51 -15.50 12.55 -4.70
C GLU A 51 -15.13 11.64 -3.53
N ALA A 52 -14.98 10.32 -3.79
CA ALA A 52 -14.52 9.39 -2.79
C ALA A 52 -13.12 9.75 -2.26
N VAL A 53 -12.16 10.00 -3.16
CA VAL A 53 -10.78 10.38 -2.81
C VAL A 53 -10.74 11.69 -2.02
N ASP A 54 -11.53 12.69 -2.41
CA ASP A 54 -11.61 13.98 -1.72
C ASP A 54 -12.16 13.81 -0.29
N ARG A 55 -13.21 13.01 -0.11
CA ARG A 55 -13.78 12.73 1.22
C ARG A 55 -12.83 11.92 2.09
N LEU A 56 -12.16 10.91 1.53
CA LEU A 56 -11.15 10.11 2.24
C LEU A 56 -9.96 10.98 2.68
N SER A 57 -9.48 11.86 1.79
CA SER A 57 -8.41 12.81 2.13
C SER A 57 -8.86 13.81 3.19
N ALA A 58 -10.10 14.31 3.13
CA ALA A 58 -10.67 15.18 4.15
C ALA A 58 -10.74 14.50 5.52
N ALA A 59 -11.13 13.23 5.58
CA ALA A 59 -11.20 12.47 6.84
C ALA A 59 -9.82 12.37 7.53
N ILE A 60 -8.76 12.09 6.78
CA ILE A 60 -7.38 12.11 7.30
C ILE A 60 -6.98 13.53 7.73
N ARG A 61 -7.28 14.55 6.92
CA ARG A 61 -6.98 15.95 7.25
C ARG A 61 -7.67 16.41 8.55
N ASP A 62 -8.87 15.92 8.81
CA ASP A 62 -9.59 16.23 10.05
C ASP A 62 -8.94 15.59 11.28
N VAL A 63 -8.27 14.44 11.14
CA VAL A 63 -7.40 13.90 12.20
C VAL A 63 -6.27 14.87 12.50
N TYR A 64 -5.60 15.40 11.46
CA TYR A 64 -4.51 16.36 11.62
C TYR A 64 -4.93 17.65 12.31
N ARG A 65 -6.13 18.18 12.00
CA ARG A 65 -6.69 19.36 12.64
C ARG A 65 -6.99 19.12 14.11
N ARG A 66 -7.59 17.97 14.44
CA ARG A 66 -7.90 17.63 15.84
C ARG A 66 -6.67 17.44 16.71
N GLU A 67 -5.56 16.98 16.11
CA GLU A 67 -4.28 16.79 16.79
C GLU A 67 -3.37 18.04 16.73
N ASP A 68 -3.87 19.15 16.16
CA ASP A 68 -3.12 20.41 15.94
C ASP A 68 -1.76 20.20 15.24
N ARG A 69 -1.75 19.35 14.18
CA ARG A 69 -0.50 18.95 13.49
C ARG A 69 -0.44 19.36 12.03
N LEU A 70 -1.47 20.02 11.50
CA LEU A 70 -1.57 20.25 10.07
C LEU A 70 -0.35 20.99 9.50
N ALA A 71 0.09 22.07 10.15
CA ALA A 71 1.25 22.87 9.73
C ALA A 71 2.57 22.06 9.75
N ASP A 72 2.80 21.22 10.77
CA ASP A 72 3.97 20.33 10.82
C ASP A 72 3.96 19.32 9.67
N LEU A 73 2.80 18.79 9.34
CA LEU A 73 2.65 17.75 8.31
C LEU A 73 2.68 18.29 6.87
N GLU A 74 2.42 19.59 6.68
CA GLU A 74 2.67 20.26 5.40
C GLU A 74 4.17 20.27 5.07
N VAL A 75 5.00 20.55 6.08
CA VAL A 75 6.47 20.66 5.94
C VAL A 75 7.15 19.28 6.01
N HIS A 76 6.55 18.31 6.72
CA HIS A 76 7.17 17.01 6.97
C HIS A 76 6.31 15.83 6.46
N PRO A 77 6.22 15.58 5.14
CA PRO A 77 5.37 14.54 4.56
C PRO A 77 5.61 13.13 5.13
N HIS A 78 6.85 12.80 5.52
CA HIS A 78 7.20 11.49 6.09
C HIS A 78 6.58 11.19 7.46
N ARG A 79 5.90 12.18 8.07
CA ARG A 79 5.18 12.06 9.35
C ARG A 79 3.68 11.83 9.17
N ARG A 80 3.14 11.99 7.95
CA ARG A 80 1.73 11.89 7.63
C ARG A 80 1.18 10.48 7.88
N LEU A 81 -0.12 10.43 8.16
CA LEU A 81 -0.92 9.23 7.96
C LEU A 81 -1.00 8.97 6.46
N THR A 82 -0.65 7.79 6.01
CA THR A 82 -0.58 7.48 4.59
C THR A 82 -1.15 6.11 4.33
N ALA A 83 -1.95 5.96 3.28
CA ALA A 83 -2.44 4.67 2.83
C ALA A 83 -2.56 4.58 1.31
N SER A 84 -2.31 3.37 0.80
CA SER A 84 -2.71 2.93 -0.55
C SER A 84 -4.04 2.20 -0.48
N LEU A 85 -4.87 2.30 -1.50
CA LEU A 85 -6.18 1.67 -1.56
C LEU A 85 -6.47 1.08 -2.94
N VAL A 86 -7.21 -0.03 -2.92
CA VAL A 86 -8.00 -0.48 -4.06
C VAL A 86 -9.46 -0.61 -3.63
N ILE A 87 -10.37 0.04 -4.34
CA ILE A 87 -11.79 0.15 -4.01
C ILE A 87 -12.61 -0.38 -5.18
N CYS A 88 -13.50 -1.33 -4.92
CA CYS A 88 -14.56 -1.72 -5.85
C CYS A 88 -15.83 -0.92 -5.53
N SER A 89 -16.22 0.01 -6.41
CA SER A 89 -17.53 0.64 -6.39
C SER A 89 -18.52 -0.31 -7.05
N ARG A 90 -19.46 -0.84 -6.25
CA ARG A 90 -20.42 -1.82 -6.73
C ARG A 90 -21.45 -1.18 -7.67
N GLN A 91 -21.95 0.02 -7.33
CA GLN A 91 -22.94 0.73 -8.11
C GLN A 91 -22.40 1.25 -9.45
N ARG A 92 -21.18 1.79 -9.45
CA ARG A 92 -20.53 2.27 -10.67
C ARG A 92 -19.88 1.18 -11.50
N ARG A 93 -19.72 0.00 -10.93
CA ARG A 93 -18.99 -1.12 -11.52
C ARG A 93 -17.58 -0.70 -11.96
N GLU A 94 -16.84 -0.16 -11.03
CA GLU A 94 -15.47 0.33 -11.24
C GLU A 94 -14.53 -0.16 -10.14
N LEU A 95 -13.26 -0.38 -10.49
CA LEU A 95 -12.16 -0.47 -9.53
C LEU A 95 -11.40 0.86 -9.54
N TRP A 96 -11.16 1.40 -8.36
CA TRP A 96 -10.38 2.61 -8.16
C TRP A 96 -9.09 2.26 -7.42
N PHE A 97 -7.96 2.71 -7.95
CA PHE A 97 -6.65 2.49 -7.33
C PHE A 97 -6.02 3.82 -6.99
N ILE A 98 -5.56 3.96 -5.75
CA ILE A 98 -4.77 5.06 -5.23
C ILE A 98 -3.55 4.44 -4.54
N GLY A 99 -2.39 4.48 -5.18
CA GLY A 99 -1.18 3.79 -4.73
C GLY A 99 -1.01 2.39 -5.34
N ASP A 100 -0.37 1.48 -4.62
CA ASP A 100 0.17 0.21 -5.10
C ASP A 100 -0.58 -1.05 -4.63
N CYS A 101 -1.75 -0.91 -4.04
CA CYS A 101 -2.66 -2.05 -3.88
C CYS A 101 -2.99 -2.67 -5.23
N GLN A 102 -3.32 -3.94 -5.24
CA GLN A 102 -3.48 -4.74 -6.47
C GLN A 102 -4.83 -5.46 -6.51
N ALA A 103 -5.24 -5.85 -7.71
CA ALA A 103 -6.44 -6.65 -7.92
C ALA A 103 -6.23 -7.73 -8.97
N LEU A 104 -7.02 -8.81 -8.89
CA LEU A 104 -7.27 -9.68 -10.03
C LEU A 104 -8.72 -9.46 -10.50
N LEU A 105 -8.87 -9.19 -11.78
CA LEU A 105 -10.15 -9.13 -12.48
C LEU A 105 -10.24 -10.34 -13.41
N ASN A 106 -11.09 -11.30 -13.09
CA ASN A 106 -11.21 -12.56 -13.83
C ASN A 106 -9.86 -13.27 -14.06
N GLY A 107 -8.94 -13.17 -13.09
CA GLY A 107 -7.59 -13.72 -13.15
C GLY A 107 -6.51 -12.80 -13.77
N GLU A 108 -6.88 -11.69 -14.39
CA GLU A 108 -5.95 -10.68 -14.89
C GLU A 108 -5.44 -9.78 -13.75
N LEU A 109 -4.12 -9.69 -13.58
CA LEU A 109 -3.51 -8.83 -12.57
C LEU A 109 -3.54 -7.36 -13.00
N ILE A 110 -4.01 -6.52 -12.09
CA ILE A 110 -3.99 -5.05 -12.20
C ILE A 110 -3.22 -4.51 -11.00
N CYS A 111 -2.09 -3.84 -11.26
CA CYS A 111 -1.28 -3.18 -10.24
C CYS A 111 -0.57 -1.96 -10.83
N TYR A 112 -0.23 -1.02 -9.97
CA TYR A 112 0.46 0.23 -10.32
C TYR A 112 1.64 0.44 -9.37
N PRO A 113 2.79 -0.25 -9.58
CA PRO A 113 3.95 -0.14 -8.71
C PRO A 113 4.53 1.27 -8.74
N LYS A 114 5.19 1.67 -7.66
CA LYS A 114 5.87 2.95 -7.56
C LYS A 114 7.28 2.83 -8.15
N GLU A 115 7.61 3.64 -9.15
CA GLU A 115 8.95 3.64 -9.77
C GLU A 115 10.07 3.93 -8.77
N VAL A 116 9.83 4.81 -7.80
CA VAL A 116 10.81 5.12 -6.76
C VAL A 116 11.19 3.90 -5.93
N ASP A 117 10.28 2.94 -5.74
CA ASP A 117 10.56 1.73 -4.97
C ASP A 117 11.54 0.80 -5.68
N HIS A 118 11.56 0.76 -7.02
CA HIS A 118 12.57 0.01 -7.78
C HIS A 118 13.98 0.53 -7.53
N ILE A 119 14.15 1.86 -7.43
CA ILE A 119 15.44 2.50 -7.14
C ILE A 119 15.88 2.16 -5.71
N VAL A 120 14.98 2.36 -4.74
CA VAL A 120 15.29 2.19 -3.31
C VAL A 120 15.55 0.72 -2.98
N THR A 121 14.72 -0.19 -3.49
CA THR A 121 14.93 -1.63 -3.29
C THR A 121 16.15 -2.15 -4.02
N GLY A 122 16.50 -1.57 -5.19
CA GLY A 122 17.75 -1.85 -5.90
C GLY A 122 18.99 -1.43 -5.10
N ALA A 123 18.97 -0.26 -4.48
CA ALA A 123 20.04 0.21 -3.60
C ALA A 123 20.21 -0.72 -2.38
N ARG A 124 19.09 -1.14 -1.75
CA ARG A 124 19.13 -2.13 -0.67
C ARG A 124 19.71 -3.46 -1.13
N ALA A 125 19.29 -3.96 -2.29
CA ALA A 125 19.77 -5.21 -2.85
C ALA A 125 21.28 -5.19 -3.08
N LEU A 126 21.81 -4.13 -3.71
CA LEU A 126 23.24 -3.94 -3.90
C LEU A 126 23.99 -3.93 -2.55
N PHE A 127 23.50 -3.18 -1.58
CA PHE A 127 24.11 -3.13 -0.25
C PHE A 127 24.20 -4.51 0.38
N LEU A 128 23.13 -5.31 0.35
CA LEU A 128 23.10 -6.66 0.90
C LEU A 128 24.07 -7.62 0.19
N GLU A 129 24.18 -7.55 -1.15
CA GLU A 129 25.17 -8.33 -1.89
C GLU A 129 26.60 -8.00 -1.43
N LEU A 130 26.93 -6.73 -1.25
CA LEU A 130 28.23 -6.30 -0.76
C LEU A 130 28.49 -6.78 0.67
N GLN A 131 27.49 -6.79 1.55
CA GLN A 131 27.63 -7.34 2.90
C GLN A 131 27.93 -8.84 2.90
N LEU A 132 27.24 -9.60 2.03
CA LEU A 132 27.51 -11.04 1.88
C LEU A 132 28.91 -11.31 1.33
N LEU A 133 29.39 -10.54 0.36
CA LEU A 133 30.76 -10.61 -0.15
C LEU A 133 31.82 -10.27 0.90
N GLN A 134 31.48 -9.43 1.89
CA GLN A 134 32.32 -9.10 3.02
C GLN A 134 32.26 -10.12 4.16
N GLY A 135 31.53 -11.23 3.98
CA GLY A 135 31.46 -12.34 4.93
C GLY A 135 30.30 -12.26 5.94
N SER A 136 29.35 -11.33 5.79
CA SER A 136 28.12 -11.39 6.59
C SER A 136 27.31 -12.62 6.21
N SER A 137 26.65 -13.27 7.19
CA SER A 137 25.72 -14.37 6.92
C SER A 137 24.31 -13.85 6.66
N VAL A 138 23.50 -14.64 5.94
CA VAL A 138 22.07 -14.36 5.74
C VAL A 138 21.33 -14.22 7.07
N ASP A 139 21.64 -15.09 8.05
CA ASP A 139 20.98 -15.05 9.37
C ASP A 139 21.32 -13.77 10.14
N ALA A 140 22.58 -13.34 10.14
CA ALA A 140 22.97 -12.08 10.77
C ALA A 140 22.26 -10.86 10.13
N LEU A 141 22.08 -10.87 8.79
CA LEU A 141 21.35 -9.83 8.07
C LEU A 141 19.84 -9.91 8.28
N ARG A 142 19.28 -11.08 8.62
CA ARG A 142 17.87 -11.22 9.03
C ARG A 142 17.62 -10.70 10.44
N GLU A 143 18.55 -10.93 11.36
CA GLU A 143 18.47 -10.42 12.75
C GLU A 143 18.58 -8.90 12.79
N ASN A 144 19.46 -8.34 11.94
CA ASN A 144 19.64 -6.90 11.81
C ASN A 144 19.70 -6.51 10.32
N ASP A 145 18.59 -6.01 9.77
CA ASP A 145 18.48 -5.60 8.36
C ASP A 145 19.25 -4.29 8.09
N ARG A 146 20.59 -4.41 8.03
CA ARG A 146 21.49 -3.31 7.70
C ARG A 146 21.16 -2.69 6.33
N GLY A 147 20.62 -3.47 5.40
CA GLY A 147 20.13 -2.96 4.12
C GLY A 147 18.94 -2.02 4.29
N ARG A 148 18.03 -2.33 5.22
CA ARG A 148 16.93 -1.43 5.60
C ARG A 148 17.44 -0.15 6.24
N GLU A 149 18.39 -0.26 7.14
CA GLU A 149 19.02 0.90 7.78
C GLU A 149 19.69 1.80 6.75
N TYR A 150 20.43 1.21 5.79
CA TYR A 150 21.11 1.94 4.72
C TYR A 150 20.16 2.78 3.88
N ILE A 151 18.98 2.26 3.52
CA ILE A 151 18.02 2.98 2.70
C ILE A 151 17.05 3.85 3.50
N LEU A 152 17.06 3.82 4.83
CA LEU A 152 16.11 4.55 5.67
C LEU A 152 16.06 6.06 5.40
N PRO A 153 17.18 6.77 5.16
CA PRO A 153 17.15 8.17 4.76
C PRO A 153 16.38 8.40 3.46
N LEU A 154 16.56 7.55 2.45
CA LEU A 154 15.83 7.61 1.18
C LEU A 154 14.34 7.35 1.38
N LEU A 155 13.97 6.35 2.21
CA LEU A 155 12.58 6.05 2.55
C LEU A 155 11.87 7.20 3.28
N LYS A 156 12.59 8.05 3.98
CA LYS A 156 12.02 9.27 4.58
C LYS A 156 11.84 10.37 3.53
N GLN A 157 12.84 10.56 2.69
CA GLN A 157 12.83 11.61 1.66
C GLN A 157 11.84 11.33 0.53
N GLN A 158 11.63 10.07 0.15
CA GLN A 158 10.65 9.73 -0.90
C GLN A 158 9.22 10.19 -0.57
N ALA A 159 8.90 10.48 0.69
CA ALA A 159 7.62 11.07 1.06
C ALA A 159 7.38 12.46 0.41
N LEU A 160 8.43 13.16 -0.01
CA LEU A 160 8.31 14.39 -0.80
C LEU A 160 7.70 14.18 -2.19
N LEU A 161 7.72 12.94 -2.69
CA LEU A 161 7.14 12.55 -3.98
C LEU A 161 5.65 12.17 -3.88
N GLN A 162 5.11 12.04 -2.67
CA GLN A 162 3.70 11.72 -2.45
C GLN A 162 2.83 12.84 -3.00
N ASN A 163 1.89 12.48 -3.88
CA ASN A 163 0.93 13.41 -4.49
C ASN A 163 1.58 14.64 -5.14
N HIS A 164 2.82 14.53 -5.61
CA HIS A 164 3.60 15.66 -6.15
C HIS A 164 4.02 15.42 -7.61
N PRO A 165 3.18 15.74 -8.63
CA PRO A 165 3.49 15.49 -10.04
C PRO A 165 4.79 16.12 -10.53
N GLY A 166 5.26 17.19 -9.88
CA GLY A 166 6.59 17.80 -10.15
C GLY A 166 7.77 16.86 -9.90
N GLY A 167 7.57 15.72 -9.25
CA GLY A 167 8.57 14.66 -9.08
C GLY A 167 8.84 13.82 -10.35
N GLY A 168 8.26 14.20 -11.49
CA GLY A 168 8.40 13.46 -12.76
C GLY A 168 7.87 12.04 -12.63
N PRO A 169 8.55 11.01 -13.18
CA PRO A 169 8.06 9.63 -13.15
C PRO A 169 8.14 8.99 -11.75
N LEU A 170 8.79 9.63 -10.78
CA LEU A 170 9.02 9.05 -9.45
C LEU A 170 7.92 9.39 -8.44
N TRP A 171 7.02 10.34 -8.76
CA TRP A 171 5.91 10.62 -7.86
C TRP A 171 4.91 9.48 -7.79
N PHE A 172 4.17 9.39 -6.72
CA PHE A 172 3.15 8.37 -6.54
C PHE A 172 1.95 8.88 -5.73
N PRO A 173 0.73 8.40 -6.06
CA PRO A 173 -0.48 8.79 -5.34
C PRO A 173 -0.62 8.00 -4.05
N VAL A 174 -1.16 8.66 -3.02
CA VAL A 174 -1.57 8.05 -1.74
C VAL A 174 -2.70 8.87 -1.13
N ILE A 175 -3.48 8.30 -0.23
CA ILE A 175 -4.35 9.09 0.66
C ILE A 175 -3.54 9.47 1.91
N ASP A 176 -3.24 10.76 2.05
CA ASP A 176 -2.41 11.30 3.13
C ASP A 176 -2.96 12.57 3.78
N GLY A 177 -4.23 12.91 3.49
CA GLY A 177 -4.87 14.12 4.00
C GLY A 177 -4.64 15.37 3.15
N PHE A 178 -3.90 15.25 2.05
CA PHE A 178 -3.66 16.31 1.08
C PHE A 178 -4.29 15.98 -0.28
N ALA A 179 -4.31 16.93 -1.20
CA ALA A 179 -4.92 16.74 -2.51
C ALA A 179 -4.18 15.64 -3.29
N VAL A 180 -4.95 14.70 -3.84
CA VAL A 180 -4.44 13.69 -4.77
C VAL A 180 -4.67 14.21 -6.19
N PRO A 181 -3.64 14.31 -7.04
CA PRO A 181 -3.79 14.67 -8.45
C PRO A 181 -4.72 13.71 -9.21
N ASP A 182 -5.43 14.20 -10.21
CA ASP A 182 -6.38 13.37 -11.00
C ASP A 182 -5.65 12.18 -11.66
N GLU A 183 -4.43 12.40 -12.14
CA GLU A 183 -3.58 11.37 -12.74
C GLU A 183 -3.20 10.26 -11.75
N GLY A 184 -3.34 10.52 -10.45
CA GLY A 184 -3.09 9.54 -9.36
C GLY A 184 -4.29 8.64 -9.07
N ILE A 185 -5.46 8.93 -9.62
CA ILE A 185 -6.66 8.12 -9.45
C ILE A 185 -6.82 7.23 -10.68
N ARG A 186 -6.47 5.97 -10.56
CA ARG A 186 -6.61 5.01 -11.65
C ARG A 186 -7.97 4.32 -11.57
N ILE A 187 -8.78 4.48 -12.62
CA ILE A 187 -10.12 3.90 -12.71
C ILE A 187 -10.10 2.79 -13.77
N ARG A 188 -10.56 1.61 -13.37
CA ARG A 188 -10.76 0.46 -14.26
C ARG A 188 -12.24 0.09 -14.28
N PRO A 189 -12.97 0.33 -15.37
CA PRO A 189 -14.35 -0.16 -15.53
C PRO A 189 -14.38 -1.68 -15.48
N LEU A 190 -15.41 -2.23 -14.86
CA LEU A 190 -15.67 -3.66 -14.84
C LEU A 190 -16.53 -4.04 -16.06
N PRO A 191 -16.27 -5.19 -16.69
CA PRO A 191 -17.11 -5.66 -17.79
C PRO A 191 -18.54 -5.92 -17.32
N PRO A 192 -19.53 -5.91 -18.24
CA PRO A 192 -20.90 -6.29 -17.92
C PRO A 192 -20.98 -7.74 -17.46
N GLY A 193 -22.05 -8.07 -16.76
CA GLY A 193 -22.28 -9.41 -16.25
C GLY A 193 -21.55 -9.71 -14.94
N GLU A 194 -21.41 -10.98 -14.63
CA GLU A 194 -20.74 -11.46 -13.44
C GLU A 194 -19.22 -11.37 -13.59
N VAL A 195 -18.54 -10.86 -12.56
CA VAL A 195 -17.07 -10.81 -12.51
C VAL A 195 -16.54 -11.38 -11.22
N MET A 196 -15.41 -12.10 -11.29
CA MET A 196 -14.63 -12.55 -10.14
C MET A 196 -13.54 -11.57 -9.82
N LEU A 197 -13.50 -11.09 -8.59
CA LEU A 197 -12.54 -10.10 -8.12
C LEU A 197 -11.73 -10.64 -6.95
N VAL A 198 -10.43 -10.35 -6.96
CA VAL A 198 -9.57 -10.38 -5.80
C VAL A 198 -9.03 -8.97 -5.59
N LEU A 199 -9.12 -8.45 -4.38
CA LEU A 199 -8.41 -7.22 -3.98
C LEU A 199 -7.36 -7.60 -2.93
N ALA A 200 -6.16 -7.03 -3.04
CA ALA A 200 -5.07 -7.32 -2.11
C ALA A 200 -4.14 -6.12 -1.91
N SER A 201 -3.45 -6.08 -0.76
CA SER A 201 -2.31 -5.19 -0.56
C SER A 201 -1.05 -5.74 -1.26
N ASP A 202 0.00 -4.93 -1.36
CA ASP A 202 1.29 -5.27 -1.97
C ASP A 202 2.13 -6.29 -1.16
N GLY A 203 1.69 -6.61 0.06
CA GLY A 203 2.26 -7.69 0.88
C GLY A 203 2.19 -9.10 0.24
N TYR A 204 1.54 -9.24 -0.93
CA TYR A 204 1.59 -10.42 -1.80
C TYR A 204 2.42 -10.13 -3.06
N PRO A 205 3.73 -10.43 -3.09
CA PRO A 205 4.56 -10.27 -4.30
C PRO A 205 4.02 -11.05 -5.51
N VAL A 206 3.33 -12.17 -5.25
CA VAL A 206 2.68 -13.01 -6.26
C VAL A 206 1.23 -13.23 -5.85
N LEU A 207 0.34 -12.40 -6.38
CA LEU A 207 -1.10 -12.54 -6.14
C LEU A 207 -1.68 -13.64 -7.01
N LYS A 208 -2.46 -14.54 -6.40
CA LYS A 208 -3.18 -15.63 -7.05
C LYS A 208 -4.68 -15.52 -6.83
N ASP A 209 -5.46 -16.28 -7.59
CA ASP A 209 -6.92 -16.30 -7.54
C ASP A 209 -7.49 -17.00 -6.28
N SER A 210 -6.65 -17.58 -5.44
CA SER A 210 -7.03 -18.09 -4.12
C SER A 210 -6.04 -17.64 -3.04
N LEU A 211 -6.54 -17.41 -1.82
CA LEU A 211 -5.72 -17.07 -0.66
C LEU A 211 -4.66 -18.16 -0.41
N ALA A 212 -5.06 -19.43 -0.47
CA ALA A 212 -4.15 -20.55 -0.24
C ALA A 212 -2.98 -20.57 -1.24
N ALA A 213 -3.24 -20.30 -2.52
CA ALA A 213 -2.19 -20.23 -3.56
C ALA A 213 -1.29 -19.01 -3.39
N SER A 214 -1.84 -17.84 -3.01
CA SER A 214 -1.06 -16.63 -2.71
C SER A 214 -0.13 -16.85 -1.50
N GLU A 215 -0.64 -17.45 -0.43
CA GLU A 215 0.13 -17.80 0.76
C GLU A 215 1.21 -18.87 0.48
N ALA A 216 0.92 -19.84 -0.38
CA ALA A 216 1.91 -20.84 -0.79
C ALA A 216 3.04 -20.19 -1.60
N ALA A 217 2.70 -19.31 -2.55
CA ALA A 217 3.69 -18.57 -3.34
C ALA A 217 4.57 -17.66 -2.46
N LEU A 218 3.97 -16.96 -1.48
CA LEU A 218 4.70 -16.15 -0.53
C LEU A 218 5.67 -16.98 0.32
N ARG A 219 5.22 -18.11 0.87
CA ARG A 219 6.08 -19.01 1.65
C ARG A 219 7.26 -19.54 0.85
N ALA A 220 7.03 -19.98 -0.39
CA ALA A 220 8.09 -20.45 -1.27
C ALA A 220 9.11 -19.34 -1.55
N LEU A 221 8.67 -18.13 -1.85
CA LEU A 221 9.54 -16.97 -2.05
C LEU A 221 10.39 -16.68 -0.80
N LEU A 222 9.79 -16.66 0.39
CA LEU A 222 10.49 -16.35 1.65
C LEU A 222 11.48 -17.46 2.06
N GLN A 223 11.27 -18.71 1.65
CA GLN A 223 12.22 -19.80 1.83
C GLN A 223 13.44 -19.65 0.92
N GLU A 224 13.23 -19.24 -0.35
CA GLU A 224 14.32 -19.07 -1.31
C GLU A 224 15.10 -17.76 -1.12
N ASP A 225 14.39 -16.70 -0.75
CA ASP A 225 14.95 -15.33 -0.62
C ASP A 225 14.43 -14.65 0.65
N PRO A 226 14.88 -15.08 1.85
CA PRO A 226 14.37 -14.55 3.11
C PRO A 226 14.72 -13.07 3.35
N LEU A 227 15.75 -12.55 2.70
CA LEU A 227 16.12 -11.14 2.73
C LEU A 227 15.37 -10.31 1.69
N LEU A 228 14.66 -10.93 0.75
CA LEU A 228 13.90 -10.26 -0.33
C LEU A 228 14.76 -9.22 -1.07
N PHE A 229 15.79 -9.68 -1.76
CA PHE A 229 16.68 -8.79 -2.52
C PHE A 229 17.15 -9.37 -3.85
N ARG A 230 16.90 -10.66 -4.13
CA ARG A 230 17.28 -11.36 -5.35
C ARG A 230 16.08 -11.72 -6.22
N LYS A 231 15.16 -12.53 -5.69
CA LYS A 231 13.96 -13.01 -6.41
C LYS A 231 12.87 -11.96 -6.46
N PHE A 232 12.66 -11.29 -5.35
CA PHE A 232 11.76 -10.15 -5.22
C PHE A 232 12.45 -9.09 -4.35
N ARG A 233 12.54 -7.87 -4.87
CA ARG A 233 13.21 -6.78 -4.15
C ARG A 233 12.21 -6.00 -3.31
N ALA A 234 12.35 -6.10 -1.99
CA ALA A 234 11.55 -5.35 -1.04
C ALA A 234 12.40 -4.36 -0.23
N THR A 235 11.76 -3.40 0.42
CA THR A 235 12.45 -2.44 1.29
C THR A 235 12.86 -3.03 2.64
N LYS A 236 12.42 -4.25 2.95
CA LYS A 236 12.76 -5.01 4.18
C LYS A 236 12.74 -6.50 3.90
N GLY A 237 13.51 -7.26 4.66
CA GLY A 237 13.48 -8.72 4.66
C GLY A 237 12.51 -9.28 5.69
N MET A 238 12.43 -10.61 5.77
CA MET A 238 11.67 -11.32 6.79
C MET A 238 12.51 -11.41 8.08
N ALA A 239 12.06 -10.71 9.13
CA ALA A 239 12.70 -10.77 10.45
C ALA A 239 12.46 -12.14 11.12
N PRO A 240 13.36 -12.61 12.01
CA PRO A 240 13.17 -13.82 12.79
C PRO A 240 11.87 -13.77 13.60
N GLY A 241 11.16 -14.90 13.67
CA GLY A 241 9.90 -15.03 14.41
C GLY A 241 8.65 -14.48 13.69
N TYR A 242 8.81 -13.87 12.52
CA TYR A 242 7.68 -13.43 11.68
C TYR A 242 7.36 -14.46 10.59
N ILE A 243 6.11 -14.50 10.19
CA ILE A 243 5.61 -15.38 9.12
C ILE A 243 5.58 -14.70 7.74
N SER A 244 5.86 -13.39 7.70
CA SER A 244 5.90 -12.56 6.49
C SER A 244 6.82 -11.37 6.71
N PHE A 245 7.24 -10.75 5.60
CA PHE A 245 8.03 -9.51 5.59
C PHE A 245 7.15 -8.27 5.74
N ASP A 246 5.87 -8.34 5.34
CA ASP A 246 4.91 -7.24 5.43
C ASP A 246 3.53 -7.68 5.87
N ASP A 247 2.70 -6.70 6.28
CA ASP A 247 1.28 -6.86 6.49
C ASP A 247 0.59 -7.17 5.15
N ARG A 248 -0.47 -7.98 5.19
CA ARG A 248 -1.17 -8.34 3.97
C ARG A 248 -2.66 -8.51 4.17
N SER A 249 -3.41 -8.03 3.21
CA SER A 249 -4.86 -8.14 3.13
C SER A 249 -5.25 -8.80 1.81
N TYR A 250 -6.23 -9.69 1.85
CA TYR A 250 -6.73 -10.42 0.69
C TYR A 250 -8.24 -10.61 0.82
N ILE A 251 -9.00 -10.24 -0.20
CA ILE A 251 -10.42 -10.54 -0.28
C ILE A 251 -10.77 -11.00 -1.69
N LYS A 252 -11.49 -12.11 -1.79
CA LYS A 252 -12.06 -12.62 -3.04
C LYS A 252 -13.58 -12.58 -2.96
N PHE A 253 -14.21 -12.08 -4.00
CA PHE A 253 -15.66 -12.00 -4.09
C PHE A 253 -16.12 -12.01 -5.55
N LYS A 254 -17.40 -12.27 -5.72
CA LYS A 254 -18.09 -12.22 -6.98
C LYS A 254 -19.01 -10.99 -6.99
N LEU A 255 -18.92 -10.18 -8.04
CA LEU A 255 -19.87 -9.10 -8.29
C LEU A 255 -20.87 -9.57 -9.33
N GLN A 256 -22.15 -9.58 -8.96
CA GLN A 256 -23.25 -9.99 -9.84
C GLN A 256 -23.52 -8.93 -10.93
N SER A 257 -24.19 -9.34 -12.00
CA SER A 257 -24.80 -8.41 -12.94
C SER A 257 -25.77 -7.50 -12.18
N GLN A 258 -25.79 -6.22 -12.51
CA GLN A 258 -26.93 -5.37 -12.18
C GLN A 258 -27.96 -5.64 -13.26
N ASP A 259 -29.17 -6.10 -12.88
CA ASP A 259 -30.32 -6.22 -13.75
C ASP A 259 -30.81 -4.86 -14.20
#